data_c355b693d3364b941493003ff06d19a3
#
_entry.id   c355b693d3364b941493003ff06d19a3
#
_cell.length_a   1.000
_cell.length_b   1.000
_cell.length_c   1.000
_cell.angle_alpha   90.00
_cell.angle_beta   90.00
_cell.angle_gamma   90.00
#
_symmetry.space_group_name_H-M   'P 1'
#
loop_
_entity.id
_entity.type
_entity.pdbx_description
1 polymer ?
#
loop_
_entity_poly.entity_id
_entity_poly.type
_entity_poly.pdbx_seq_one_letter_code
_entity_poly.pdbx_strand_id
1 'polypeptide(L)'
;MSKTTPEDGAEADQDNEIQTPVQSESAITEDLVDSGDPQNSEQSDSSEDLSLEQALEKLAAAQLAAENAKDDLLRVQAEMQNLRRRTEQDIEKAHKYGQEKFSIELLSVMDNLERALTAASEHEDDSVKAIYDGVDLTLKSFIDCFNKFNIETLDPLGEPFDPQIHQAMGMQENPDVEPNTVIAVMQKGYTLYGRVIRPAMVMVAKGASSTVDEEE
;
A
#
# COMPACT_ATOMS: atom_id res chain seq x y z
N MET A 1 -57.61 -19.66 21.84
CA MET A 1 -58.40 -18.45 21.58
C MET A 1 -57.42 -17.37 21.17
N SER A 2 -57.62 -16.94 19.94
CA SER A 2 -57.31 -15.65 19.28
C SER A 2 -55.86 -15.30 19.12
N LYS A 3 -55.31 -15.45 17.92
CA LYS A 3 -55.35 -14.60 16.70
C LYS A 3 -54.81 -13.19 16.97
N THR A 4 -53.67 -12.84 16.40
CA THR A 4 -53.60 -12.02 15.17
C THR A 4 -52.15 -11.83 14.74
N THR A 5 -51.83 -12.22 13.54
CA THR A 5 -50.89 -11.59 12.58
C THR A 5 -51.78 -10.55 11.82
N PRO A 6 -51.28 -9.62 10.99
CA PRO A 6 -50.01 -9.46 10.25
C PRO A 6 -49.54 -8.02 10.09
N GLU A 7 -48.65 -7.84 9.14
CA GLU A 7 -48.29 -6.79 8.18
C GLU A 7 -46.82 -6.35 8.34
N ASP A 8 -45.97 -6.73 7.41
CA ASP A 8 -45.77 -6.24 6.04
C ASP A 8 -45.21 -4.81 6.00
N GLY A 9 -44.05 -4.70 5.52
CA GLY A 9 -43.29 -3.47 5.32
C GLY A 9 -41.97 -3.76 4.63
N ALA A 10 -42.08 -4.10 3.35
CA ALA A 10 -40.99 -4.11 2.38
C ALA A 10 -40.48 -2.69 2.12
N GLU A 11 -39.39 -2.64 1.39
CA GLU A 11 -38.73 -1.47 0.77
C GLU A 11 -37.58 -0.91 1.57
N ALA A 12 -36.44 -0.62 1.00
CA ALA A 12 -36.04 -0.52 -0.42
C ALA A 12 -34.54 -0.68 -0.52
N ASP A 13 -34.14 -1.48 -1.45
CA ASP A 13 -32.83 -1.39 -2.11
C ASP A 13 -32.69 0.00 -2.72
N GLN A 14 -31.66 0.70 -2.37
CA GLN A 14 -31.16 1.83 -3.14
C GLN A 14 -29.76 1.50 -3.65
N ASP A 15 -29.75 0.85 -4.80
CA ASP A 15 -28.65 0.84 -5.73
C ASP A 15 -28.27 2.28 -6.08
N ASN A 16 -27.15 2.73 -5.59
CA ASN A 16 -26.55 3.97 -6.01
C ASN A 16 -25.60 3.70 -7.18
N GLU A 17 -26.19 3.53 -8.37
CA GLU A 17 -25.47 3.55 -9.64
C GLU A 17 -24.83 4.92 -9.83
N ILE A 18 -23.51 4.96 -9.71
CA ILE A 18 -22.71 6.10 -10.17
C ILE A 18 -22.67 6.05 -11.69
N GLN A 19 -23.56 6.80 -12.31
CA GLN A 19 -23.59 7.06 -13.74
C GLN A 19 -22.42 7.99 -14.11
N THR A 20 -21.47 7.46 -14.84
CA THR A 20 -20.50 8.25 -15.59
C THR A 20 -21.20 8.84 -16.81
N PRO A 21 -21.12 10.15 -17.07
CA PRO A 21 -21.64 10.71 -18.30
C PRO A 21 -20.66 10.49 -19.45
N VAL A 22 -20.97 9.53 -20.28
CA VAL A 22 -20.43 9.47 -21.64
C VAL A 22 -21.11 10.57 -22.44
N GLN A 23 -20.41 11.63 -22.74
CA GLN A 23 -20.90 12.64 -23.67
C GLN A 23 -20.65 12.21 -25.10
N SER A 24 -21.74 11.91 -25.69
CA SER A 24 -22.20 11.91 -27.05
C SER A 24 -21.46 12.86 -28.02
N GLU A 25 -21.03 12.26 -29.10
CA GLU A 25 -20.78 12.90 -30.38
C GLU A 25 -22.00 13.71 -30.83
N SER A 26 -21.82 14.99 -31.04
CA SER A 26 -22.82 15.84 -31.65
C SER A 26 -22.82 15.65 -33.14
N ALA A 27 -23.93 15.15 -33.62
CA ALA A 27 -24.30 15.15 -35.04
C ALA A 27 -24.38 16.54 -35.59
N ILE A 28 -23.71 16.73 -36.71
CA ILE A 28 -23.88 17.91 -37.60
C ILE A 28 -25.15 17.65 -38.41
N THR A 29 -26.21 18.36 -38.12
CA THR A 29 -27.36 18.40 -38.97
C THR A 29 -27.22 19.58 -39.92
N GLU A 30 -27.17 19.24 -41.21
CA GLU A 30 -27.41 20.15 -42.32
C GLU A 30 -28.84 20.69 -42.21
N ASP A 31 -28.97 21.98 -42.27
CA ASP A 31 -30.25 22.60 -42.66
C ASP A 31 -30.00 23.59 -43.78
N LEU A 32 -30.65 23.32 -44.88
CA LEU A 32 -30.60 24.01 -46.14
C LEU A 32 -31.83 24.87 -46.28
N VAL A 33 -31.63 26.03 -46.90
CA VAL A 33 -32.56 26.85 -47.70
C VAL A 33 -33.40 27.89 -46.96
N ASP A 34 -33.14 29.11 -47.19
CA ASP A 34 -34.04 29.94 -47.93
C ASP A 34 -33.37 31.20 -48.54
N SER A 35 -33.84 31.53 -49.69
CA SER A 35 -33.49 32.52 -50.64
C SER A 35 -33.76 33.99 -50.21
N GLY A 36 -32.88 34.90 -50.63
CA GLY A 36 -33.12 36.35 -50.51
C GLY A 36 -32.01 37.22 -51.08
N ASP A 37 -32.09 37.52 -52.32
CA ASP A 37 -31.75 38.74 -53.12
C ASP A 37 -30.38 39.44 -52.88
N PRO A 38 -29.68 39.78 -53.95
CA PRO A 38 -28.31 40.29 -53.91
C PRO A 38 -28.31 41.81 -53.83
N GLN A 39 -27.87 42.39 -52.75
CA GLN A 39 -27.36 43.76 -52.75
C GLN A 39 -25.86 43.78 -52.51
N ASN A 40 -25.20 44.00 -53.60
CA ASN A 40 -23.93 44.62 -53.85
C ASN A 40 -23.38 45.41 -52.62
N SER A 41 -22.40 44.93 -51.96
CA SER A 41 -21.38 45.72 -51.30
C SER A 41 -20.03 45.13 -51.66
N GLU A 42 -19.34 45.79 -52.52
CA GLU A 42 -17.92 45.67 -52.82
C GLU A 42 -17.17 45.83 -51.47
N GLN A 43 -16.98 44.75 -50.76
CA GLN A 43 -15.88 44.64 -49.81
C GLN A 43 -14.70 44.11 -50.58
N SER A 44 -13.76 44.97 -50.82
CA SER A 44 -12.44 44.68 -51.31
C SER A 44 -11.86 43.47 -50.55
N ASP A 45 -11.87 42.36 -51.25
CA ASP A 45 -11.05 41.23 -50.97
C ASP A 45 -9.58 41.67 -51.10
N SER A 46 -9.02 42.20 -50.04
CA SER A 46 -7.60 42.35 -49.90
C SER A 46 -7.05 40.94 -49.58
N SER A 47 -7.13 40.07 -50.57
CA SER A 47 -6.19 38.97 -50.68
C SER A 47 -4.81 39.63 -50.71
N GLU A 48 -4.20 39.75 -49.51
CA GLU A 48 -2.79 40.03 -49.41
C GLU A 48 -2.13 38.92 -50.23
N ASP A 49 -1.65 39.25 -51.40
CA ASP A 49 -0.78 38.42 -52.22
C ASP A 49 0.48 38.21 -51.40
N LEU A 50 0.42 37.14 -50.53
CA LEU A 50 1.57 36.66 -49.78
C LEU A 50 2.63 36.37 -50.81
N SER A 51 3.73 37.10 -50.78
CA SER A 51 4.87 36.79 -51.63
C SER A 51 5.23 35.33 -51.41
N LEU A 52 5.67 34.65 -52.45
CA LEU A 52 6.01 33.23 -52.41
C LEU A 52 7.02 32.96 -51.27
N GLU A 53 7.87 33.92 -50.99
CA GLU A 53 8.87 33.89 -49.93
C GLU A 53 8.23 33.91 -48.50
N GLN A 54 7.22 34.74 -48.29
CA GLN A 54 6.45 34.79 -47.03
C GLN A 54 5.63 33.53 -46.82
N ALA A 55 5.10 32.92 -47.88
CA ALA A 55 4.37 31.66 -47.81
C ALA A 55 5.32 30.48 -47.40
N LEU A 56 6.53 30.45 -47.97
CA LEU A 56 7.55 29.46 -47.61
C LEU A 56 8.01 29.62 -46.17
N GLU A 57 8.20 30.86 -45.71
CA GLU A 57 8.59 31.11 -44.29
C GLU A 57 7.49 30.66 -43.31
N LYS A 58 6.22 30.99 -43.60
CA LYS A 58 5.09 30.51 -42.78
C LYS A 58 4.97 28.98 -42.78
N LEU A 59 5.23 28.34 -43.91
CA LEU A 59 5.21 26.89 -44.02
C LEU A 59 6.33 26.25 -43.17
N ALA A 60 7.54 26.80 -43.25
CA ALA A 60 8.68 26.32 -42.45
C ALA A 60 8.39 26.50 -40.95
N ALA A 61 7.86 27.65 -40.53
CA ALA A 61 7.48 27.92 -39.15
C ALA A 61 6.36 26.95 -38.67
N ALA A 62 5.36 26.70 -39.50
CA ALA A 62 4.30 25.76 -39.20
C ALA A 62 4.79 24.31 -39.08
N GLN A 63 5.74 23.89 -39.94
CA GLN A 63 6.36 22.57 -39.85
C GLN A 63 7.13 22.40 -38.54
N LEU A 64 7.96 23.40 -38.19
CA LEU A 64 8.71 23.36 -36.93
C LEU A 64 7.78 23.33 -35.71
N ALA A 65 6.71 24.11 -35.72
CA ALA A 65 5.71 24.10 -34.65
C ALA A 65 5.00 22.74 -34.57
N ALA A 66 4.71 22.10 -35.70
CA ALA A 66 4.11 20.77 -35.73
C ALA A 66 5.07 19.67 -35.22
N GLU A 67 6.36 19.77 -35.52
CA GLU A 67 7.38 18.84 -34.96
C GLU A 67 7.50 19.02 -33.44
N ASN A 68 7.63 20.24 -32.97
CA ASN A 68 7.70 20.53 -31.54
C ASN A 68 6.44 20.02 -30.80
N ALA A 69 5.26 20.26 -31.38
CA ALA A 69 4.01 19.76 -30.79
C ALA A 69 3.93 18.23 -30.76
N LYS A 70 4.47 17.54 -31.78
CA LYS A 70 4.55 16.07 -31.76
C LYS A 70 5.51 15.57 -30.68
N ASP A 71 6.66 16.20 -30.53
CA ASP A 71 7.62 15.83 -29.50
C ASP A 71 7.06 16.06 -28.10
N ASP A 72 6.36 17.18 -27.89
CA ASP A 72 5.67 17.45 -26.63
C ASP A 72 4.55 16.44 -26.36
N LEU A 73 3.76 16.07 -27.37
CA LEU A 73 2.73 15.02 -27.23
C LEU A 73 3.34 13.68 -26.84
N LEU A 74 4.44 13.27 -27.49
CA LEU A 74 5.12 12.00 -27.14
C LEU A 74 5.66 12.03 -25.72
N ARG A 75 6.22 13.17 -25.30
CA ARG A 75 6.70 13.37 -23.92
C ARG A 75 5.55 13.24 -22.93
N VAL A 76 4.47 14.00 -23.13
CA VAL A 76 3.29 13.96 -22.24
C VAL A 76 2.68 12.56 -22.20
N GLN A 77 2.62 11.87 -23.33
CA GLN A 77 2.12 10.49 -23.37
C GLN A 77 3.01 9.54 -22.54
N ALA A 78 4.33 9.69 -22.65
CA ALA A 78 5.25 8.89 -21.84
C ALA A 78 5.14 9.20 -20.35
N GLU A 79 5.00 10.48 -19.99
CA GLU A 79 4.78 10.91 -18.60
C GLU A 79 3.45 10.38 -18.05
N MET A 80 2.36 10.44 -18.83
CA MET A 80 1.07 9.88 -18.44
C MET A 80 1.15 8.36 -18.21
N GLN A 81 1.85 7.63 -19.07
CA GLN A 81 2.03 6.19 -18.90
C GLN A 81 2.86 5.86 -17.67
N ASN A 82 3.93 6.62 -17.39
CA ASN A 82 4.73 6.47 -16.19
C ASN A 82 3.93 6.80 -14.91
N LEU A 83 3.14 7.88 -14.96
CA LEU A 83 2.29 8.28 -13.84
C LEU A 83 1.24 7.20 -13.54
N ARG A 84 0.57 6.68 -14.58
CA ARG A 84 -0.41 5.60 -14.43
C ARG A 84 0.20 4.37 -13.75
N ARG A 85 1.35 3.90 -14.24
CA ARG A 85 2.06 2.77 -13.63
C ARG A 85 2.43 3.01 -12.17
N ARG A 86 2.91 4.23 -11.86
CA ARG A 86 3.23 4.62 -10.48
C ARG A 86 1.99 4.64 -9.60
N THR A 87 0.90 5.22 -10.08
CA THR A 87 -0.38 5.27 -9.34
C THR A 87 -0.91 3.87 -9.04
N GLU A 88 -0.87 2.96 -10.01
CA GLU A 88 -1.26 1.55 -9.80
C GLU A 88 -0.42 0.90 -8.69
N GLN A 89 0.90 1.10 -8.70
CA GLN A 89 1.79 0.60 -7.64
C GLN A 89 1.51 1.24 -6.27
N ASP A 90 1.23 2.54 -6.25
CA ASP A 90 0.95 3.25 -4.99
C ASP A 90 -0.40 2.82 -4.39
N ILE A 91 -1.42 2.57 -5.23
CA ILE A 91 -2.70 1.98 -4.81
C ILE A 91 -2.48 0.58 -4.24
N GLU A 92 -1.72 -0.28 -4.92
CA GLU A 92 -1.41 -1.62 -4.43
C GLU A 92 -0.69 -1.59 -3.07
N LYS A 93 0.30 -0.70 -2.92
CA LYS A 93 0.98 -0.50 -1.63
C LYS A 93 0.03 0.02 -0.55
N ALA A 94 -0.85 0.94 -0.89
CA ALA A 94 -1.83 1.48 0.06
C ALA A 94 -2.78 0.38 0.56
N HIS A 95 -3.21 -0.53 -0.32
CA HIS A 95 -4.03 -1.68 0.07
C HIS A 95 -3.27 -2.68 0.94
N LYS A 96 -2.02 -3.01 0.60
CA LYS A 96 -1.20 -3.97 1.37
C LYS A 96 -0.79 -3.44 2.73
N TYR A 97 -0.39 -2.17 2.81
CA TYR A 97 0.24 -1.59 4.00
C TYR A 97 -0.61 -0.55 4.73
N GLY A 98 -1.84 -0.29 4.26
CA GLY A 98 -2.71 0.72 4.88
C GLY A 98 -3.03 0.46 6.35
N GLN A 99 -3.02 -0.80 6.77
CA GLN A 99 -3.27 -1.20 8.17
C GLN A 99 -2.00 -1.32 9.03
N GLU A 100 -0.81 -1.03 8.48
CA GLU A 100 0.48 -1.19 9.18
C GLU A 100 0.48 -0.48 10.54
N LYS A 101 0.08 0.79 10.59
CA LYS A 101 0.05 1.56 11.85
C LYS A 101 -0.89 0.97 12.90
N PHE A 102 -2.07 0.55 12.49
CA PHE A 102 -3.04 -0.08 13.37
C PHE A 102 -2.51 -1.42 13.90
N SER A 103 -1.88 -2.21 13.05
CA SER A 103 -1.28 -3.48 13.44
C SER A 103 -0.17 -3.29 14.48
N ILE A 104 0.69 -2.29 14.32
CA ILE A 104 1.77 -1.98 15.28
C ILE A 104 1.21 -1.69 16.68
N GLU A 105 0.14 -0.91 16.77
CA GLU A 105 -0.50 -0.62 18.05
C GLU A 105 -1.09 -1.90 18.70
N LEU A 106 -1.65 -2.80 17.91
CA LEU A 106 -2.18 -4.06 18.40
C LEU A 106 -1.08 -5.04 18.89
N LEU A 107 0.16 -4.92 18.38
CA LEU A 107 1.28 -5.75 18.86
C LEU A 107 1.55 -5.52 20.35
N SER A 108 1.33 -4.33 20.86
CA SER A 108 1.48 -4.05 22.30
C SER A 108 0.46 -4.83 23.16
N VAL A 109 -0.72 -5.09 22.63
CA VAL A 109 -1.73 -5.93 23.28
C VAL A 109 -1.29 -7.39 23.33
N MET A 110 -0.72 -7.88 22.21
CA MET A 110 -0.17 -9.24 22.14
C MET A 110 0.97 -9.44 23.15
N ASP A 111 1.91 -8.50 23.22
CA ASP A 111 3.00 -8.54 24.18
C ASP A 111 2.49 -8.59 25.63
N ASN A 112 1.40 -7.87 25.92
CA ASN A 112 0.78 -7.92 27.23
C ASN A 112 0.12 -9.27 27.53
N LEU A 113 -0.50 -9.91 26.53
CA LEU A 113 -1.06 -11.25 26.70
C LEU A 113 0.05 -12.30 26.90
N GLU A 114 1.14 -12.23 26.13
CA GLU A 114 2.30 -13.11 26.32
C GLU A 114 2.92 -12.94 27.72
N ARG A 115 3.07 -11.70 28.17
CA ARG A 115 3.57 -11.41 29.51
C ARG A 115 2.63 -11.93 30.60
N ALA A 116 1.32 -11.83 30.41
CA ALA A 116 0.34 -12.38 31.34
C ALA A 116 0.43 -13.92 31.43
N LEU A 117 0.63 -14.59 30.28
CA LEU A 117 0.84 -16.04 30.24
C LEU A 117 2.13 -16.44 30.95
N THR A 118 3.22 -15.70 30.72
CA THR A 118 4.49 -15.95 31.40
C THR A 118 4.34 -15.82 32.92
N ALA A 119 3.70 -14.73 33.38
CA ALA A 119 3.46 -14.54 34.81
C ALA A 119 2.52 -15.62 35.42
N ALA A 120 1.50 -16.03 34.68
CA ALA A 120 0.56 -17.05 35.13
C ALA A 120 1.19 -18.46 35.18
N SER A 121 2.19 -18.74 34.32
CA SER A 121 2.87 -20.03 34.29
C SER A 121 3.71 -20.30 35.55
N GLU A 122 4.05 -19.27 36.30
CA GLU A 122 4.80 -19.39 37.57
C GLU A 122 3.91 -19.83 38.77
N HIS A 123 2.58 -19.87 38.56
CA HIS A 123 1.62 -20.20 39.60
C HIS A 123 0.91 -21.52 39.32
N GLU A 124 0.87 -22.40 40.36
CA GLU A 124 0.28 -23.75 40.26
C GLU A 124 -1.20 -23.81 40.73
N ASP A 125 -1.84 -22.67 41.02
CA ASP A 125 -3.23 -22.62 41.46
C ASP A 125 -4.21 -23.01 40.35
N ASP A 126 -5.17 -23.89 40.63
CA ASP A 126 -6.19 -24.30 39.64
C ASP A 126 -7.03 -23.15 39.11
N SER A 127 -7.25 -22.12 39.92
CA SER A 127 -7.94 -20.90 39.49
C SER A 127 -7.14 -20.07 38.47
N VAL A 128 -5.81 -20.02 38.69
CA VAL A 128 -4.87 -19.32 37.76
C VAL A 128 -4.75 -20.10 36.47
N LYS A 129 -4.74 -21.44 36.54
CA LYS A 129 -4.68 -22.31 35.38
C LYS A 129 -5.87 -22.13 34.44
N ALA A 130 -7.11 -21.98 34.97
CA ALA A 130 -8.28 -21.70 34.16
C ALA A 130 -8.18 -20.34 33.42
N ILE A 131 -7.60 -19.32 34.08
CA ILE A 131 -7.32 -18.02 33.47
C ILE A 131 -6.24 -18.16 32.41
N TYR A 132 -5.16 -18.88 32.69
CA TYR A 132 -4.08 -19.16 31.74
C TYR A 132 -4.62 -19.78 30.45
N ASP A 133 -5.42 -20.84 30.57
CA ASP A 133 -6.03 -21.52 29.43
C ASP A 133 -6.90 -20.57 28.59
N GLY A 134 -7.66 -19.68 29.23
CA GLY A 134 -8.48 -18.67 28.57
C GLY A 134 -7.67 -17.61 27.82
N VAL A 135 -6.58 -17.13 28.43
CA VAL A 135 -5.67 -16.15 27.82
C VAL A 135 -4.89 -16.77 26.67
N ASP A 136 -4.41 -18.00 26.83
CA ASP A 136 -3.70 -18.74 25.78
C ASP A 136 -4.58 -18.97 24.56
N LEU A 137 -5.85 -19.37 24.76
CA LEU A 137 -6.82 -19.49 23.67
C LEU A 137 -7.07 -18.16 22.97
N THR A 138 -7.14 -17.07 23.73
CA THR A 138 -7.31 -15.72 23.18
C THR A 138 -6.11 -15.32 22.34
N LEU A 139 -4.90 -15.54 22.84
CA LEU A 139 -3.65 -15.26 22.11
C LEU A 139 -3.56 -16.06 20.80
N LYS A 140 -3.88 -17.35 20.83
CA LYS A 140 -3.92 -18.20 19.63
C LYS A 140 -4.91 -17.67 18.61
N SER A 141 -6.11 -17.31 19.04
CA SER A 141 -7.12 -16.72 18.14
C SER A 141 -6.66 -15.40 17.52
N PHE A 142 -5.88 -14.63 18.28
CA PHE A 142 -5.33 -13.36 17.81
C PHE A 142 -4.24 -13.59 16.75
N ILE A 143 -3.35 -14.55 16.97
CA ILE A 143 -2.32 -14.96 16.00
C ILE A 143 -2.97 -15.47 14.72
N ASP A 144 -4.01 -16.31 14.82
CA ASP A 144 -4.76 -16.81 13.67
C ASP A 144 -5.42 -15.66 12.88
N CYS A 145 -5.92 -14.65 13.59
CA CYS A 145 -6.45 -13.45 12.96
C CYS A 145 -5.35 -12.70 12.20
N PHE A 146 -4.19 -12.49 12.80
CA PHE A 146 -3.06 -11.81 12.18
C PHE A 146 -2.58 -12.53 10.91
N ASN A 147 -2.48 -13.85 10.96
CA ASN A 147 -2.09 -14.66 9.81
C ASN A 147 -3.05 -14.50 8.62
N LYS A 148 -4.36 -14.32 8.86
CA LYS A 148 -5.34 -14.02 7.80
C LYS A 148 -5.09 -12.68 7.11
N PHE A 149 -4.48 -11.73 7.80
CA PHE A 149 -4.09 -10.42 7.27
C PHE A 149 -2.63 -10.37 6.78
N ASN A 150 -1.98 -11.54 6.62
CA ASN A 150 -0.57 -11.67 6.22
C ASN A 150 0.40 -10.95 7.18
N ILE A 151 0.07 -10.97 8.47
CA ILE A 151 0.97 -10.56 9.54
C ILE A 151 1.54 -11.84 10.14
N GLU A 152 2.85 -12.05 9.99
CA GLU A 152 3.56 -13.24 10.44
C GLU A 152 4.45 -12.91 11.64
N THR A 153 4.55 -13.84 12.59
CA THR A 153 5.38 -13.70 13.77
C THR A 153 6.83 -14.10 13.44
N LEU A 154 7.78 -13.29 13.90
CA LEU A 154 9.22 -13.60 13.88
C LEU A 154 9.65 -14.00 15.29
N ASP A 155 9.98 -15.28 15.46
CA ASP A 155 10.51 -15.85 16.71
C ASP A 155 11.81 -16.60 16.40
N PRO A 156 12.93 -15.87 16.26
CA PRO A 156 14.19 -16.40 15.72
C PRO A 156 15.05 -17.11 16.78
N LEU A 157 14.45 -17.73 17.78
CA LEU A 157 15.21 -18.44 18.81
C LEU A 157 16.06 -19.57 18.20
N GLY A 158 17.38 -19.52 18.41
CA GLY A 158 18.32 -20.49 17.86
C GLY A 158 18.71 -20.22 16.39
N GLU A 159 18.22 -19.17 15.77
CA GLU A 159 18.57 -18.78 14.40
C GLU A 159 19.76 -17.81 14.38
N PRO A 160 20.49 -17.70 13.26
CA PRO A 160 21.52 -16.67 13.09
C PRO A 160 20.92 -15.28 13.19
N PHE A 161 21.65 -14.36 13.83
CA PHE A 161 21.23 -12.96 13.92
C PHE A 161 21.28 -12.27 12.56
N ASP A 162 20.15 -11.67 12.15
CA ASP A 162 20.04 -10.86 10.94
C ASP A 162 19.66 -9.41 11.32
N PRO A 163 20.53 -8.42 11.07
CA PRO A 163 20.25 -7.02 11.39
C PRO A 163 19.05 -6.43 10.64
N GLN A 164 18.56 -7.04 9.56
CA GLN A 164 17.43 -6.52 8.78
C GLN A 164 16.09 -6.79 9.46
N ILE A 165 16.00 -7.89 10.23
CA ILE A 165 14.76 -8.36 10.85
C ILE A 165 14.85 -8.46 12.37
N HIS A 166 16.07 -8.41 12.95
CA HIS A 166 16.33 -8.53 14.37
C HIS A 166 17.00 -7.27 14.93
N GLN A 167 16.68 -6.96 16.18
CA GLN A 167 17.32 -5.90 16.96
C GLN A 167 18.02 -6.52 18.16
N ALA A 168 19.36 -6.56 18.16
CA ALA A 168 20.13 -7.03 19.28
C ALA A 168 20.04 -6.04 20.45
N MET A 169 19.60 -6.53 21.61
CA MET A 169 19.55 -5.76 22.87
C MET A 169 20.84 -5.90 23.67
N GLY A 170 21.56 -7.01 23.48
CA GLY A 170 22.82 -7.28 24.15
C GLY A 170 23.46 -8.54 23.61
N MET A 171 24.68 -8.78 24.08
CA MET A 171 25.42 -10.00 23.79
C MET A 171 25.72 -10.73 25.13
N GLN A 172 25.51 -12.01 25.13
CA GLN A 172 25.81 -12.86 26.28
C GLN A 172 26.75 -13.99 25.86
N GLU A 173 27.73 -14.28 26.69
CA GLU A 173 28.63 -15.43 26.46
C GLU A 173 27.85 -16.70 26.64
N ASN A 174 27.82 -17.54 25.63
CA ASN A 174 27.24 -18.86 25.68
C ASN A 174 28.16 -19.81 24.91
N PRO A 175 28.88 -20.70 25.59
CA PRO A 175 29.80 -21.61 24.95
C PRO A 175 29.12 -22.74 24.18
N ASP A 176 27.84 -22.99 24.43
CA ASP A 176 27.08 -24.10 23.84
C ASP A 176 26.47 -23.77 22.48
N VAL A 177 26.56 -22.50 22.06
CA VAL A 177 25.91 -22.01 20.84
C VAL A 177 26.91 -21.25 19.97
N GLU A 178 26.76 -21.37 18.65
CA GLU A 178 27.63 -20.66 17.71
C GLU A 178 27.55 -19.14 17.92
N PRO A 179 28.71 -18.44 17.74
CA PRO A 179 28.73 -16.99 17.81
C PRO A 179 27.70 -16.38 16.84
N ASN A 180 27.12 -15.25 17.23
CA ASN A 180 26.12 -14.52 16.43
C ASN A 180 24.78 -15.25 16.24
N THR A 181 24.46 -16.22 17.12
CA THR A 181 23.16 -16.91 17.17
C THR A 181 22.27 -16.24 18.22
N VAL A 182 20.97 -16.19 17.95
CA VAL A 182 19.95 -15.68 18.89
C VAL A 182 19.76 -16.70 20.03
N ILE A 183 20.09 -16.29 21.24
CA ILE A 183 19.98 -17.14 22.46
C ILE A 183 18.70 -16.91 23.25
N ALA A 184 18.10 -15.73 23.11
CA ALA A 184 16.83 -15.43 23.73
C ALA A 184 16.08 -14.37 22.90
N VAL A 185 14.76 -14.50 22.84
CA VAL A 185 13.85 -13.53 22.24
C VAL A 185 13.13 -12.80 23.37
N MET A 186 13.47 -11.52 23.55
CA MET A 186 12.85 -10.67 24.58
C MET A 186 11.48 -10.17 24.15
N GLN A 187 11.34 -9.94 22.84
CA GLN A 187 10.09 -9.50 22.24
C GLN A 187 10.03 -10.02 20.80
N LYS A 188 8.95 -10.68 20.45
CA LYS A 188 8.77 -11.22 19.10
C LYS A 188 8.64 -10.11 18.07
N GLY A 189 9.22 -10.35 16.90
CA GLY A 189 9.07 -9.48 15.74
C GLY A 189 7.82 -9.84 14.93
N TYR A 190 7.47 -8.96 13.99
CA TYR A 190 6.35 -9.19 13.08
C TYR A 190 6.62 -8.62 11.69
N THR A 191 6.15 -9.34 10.68
CA THR A 191 6.16 -8.88 9.28
C THR A 191 4.74 -8.71 8.77
N LEU A 192 4.55 -7.80 7.82
CA LEU A 192 3.31 -7.60 7.06
C LEU A 192 3.61 -7.75 5.58
N TYR A 193 3.06 -8.77 4.94
CA TYR A 193 3.39 -9.12 3.55
C TYR A 193 4.91 -9.25 3.31
N GLY A 194 5.64 -9.86 4.27
CA GLY A 194 7.09 -10.03 4.22
C GLY A 194 7.91 -8.77 4.52
N ARG A 195 7.28 -7.63 4.78
CA ARG A 195 7.96 -6.41 5.24
C ARG A 195 7.95 -6.34 6.75
N VAL A 196 9.11 -6.11 7.36
CA VAL A 196 9.23 -5.95 8.82
C VAL A 196 8.47 -4.70 9.27
N ILE A 197 7.48 -4.89 10.14
CA ILE A 197 6.75 -3.82 10.82
C ILE A 197 7.27 -3.60 12.24
N ARG A 198 7.83 -4.65 12.86
CA ARG A 198 8.55 -4.60 14.13
C ARG A 198 9.64 -5.65 14.12
N PRO A 199 10.93 -5.28 14.30
CA PRO A 199 12.01 -6.26 14.46
C PRO A 199 11.86 -7.06 15.76
N ALA A 200 12.35 -8.29 15.76
CA ALA A 200 12.43 -9.08 17.01
C ALA A 200 13.56 -8.53 17.88
N MET A 201 13.27 -8.27 19.16
CA MET A 201 14.29 -7.87 20.14
C MET A 201 14.93 -9.11 20.73
N VAL A 202 16.23 -9.28 20.49
CA VAL A 202 16.93 -10.53 20.77
C VAL A 202 18.21 -10.31 21.57
N MET A 203 18.62 -11.36 22.31
CA MET A 203 19.97 -11.49 22.87
C MET A 203 20.77 -12.41 21.96
N VAL A 204 22.00 -12.04 21.68
CA VAL A 204 22.87 -12.73 20.72
C VAL A 204 24.05 -13.38 21.46
N ALA A 205 24.44 -14.58 21.03
CA ALA A 205 25.61 -15.25 21.54
C ALA A 205 26.88 -14.50 21.15
N LYS A 206 27.69 -14.12 22.14
CA LYS A 206 29.04 -13.64 21.91
C LYS A 206 29.96 -14.87 21.82
N GLY A 207 30.75 -14.95 20.75
CA GLY A 207 31.77 -15.98 20.67
C GLY A 207 32.67 -15.94 21.89
N ALA A 208 33.04 -17.11 22.38
CA ALA A 208 34.09 -17.19 23.41
C ALA A 208 35.28 -16.40 22.87
N SER A 209 35.61 -15.30 23.53
CA SER A 209 36.88 -14.62 23.26
C SER A 209 37.98 -15.63 23.57
N SER A 210 38.63 -16.16 22.55
CA SER A 210 39.92 -16.74 22.73
C SER A 210 40.76 -15.64 23.39
N THR A 211 41.00 -15.79 24.69
CA THR A 211 42.07 -15.07 25.35
C THR A 211 43.33 -15.46 24.59
N VAL A 212 43.74 -14.64 23.65
CA VAL A 212 45.09 -14.67 23.20
C VAL A 212 45.87 -14.21 24.42
N ASP A 213 46.52 -15.16 25.08
CA ASP A 213 47.55 -14.92 26.07
C ASP A 213 48.55 -14.02 25.39
N GLU A 214 48.55 -12.74 25.71
CA GLU A 214 49.73 -11.89 25.58
C GLU A 214 50.69 -12.33 26.68
N GLU A 215 51.42 -13.40 26.42
CA GLU A 215 52.74 -13.61 27.04
C GLU A 215 53.77 -12.84 26.22
N GLU A 216 54.17 -11.63 26.68
CA GLU A 216 55.58 -11.22 26.82
C GLU A 216 55.64 -9.85 27.50
#